data_b18f116e8b99d1525c017c8a8632ef20
#
_entry.id   b18f116e8b99d1525c017c8a8632ef20
#
_cell.length_a   1.000
_cell.length_b   1.000
_cell.length_c   1.000
_cell.angle_alpha   90.00
_cell.angle_beta   90.00
_cell.angle_gamma   90.00
#
_symmetry.space_group_name_H-M   'P 1'
#
loop_
_entity.id
_entity.type
_entity.pdbx_description
1 polymer ?
#
loop_
_entity_poly.entity_id
_entity_poly.type
_entity_poly.pdbx_seq_one_letter_code
_entity_poly.pdbx_strand_id
1 'polypeptide(L)'
;MRVRRVLSTALLLLGIAAAPAAADSSPSASPSGDSAAPTQAGTSFRTATEIEQGRQATASGSTGDYLYWSFPADSGQRPTVKATVKLPEASTRHAGQTWQLDVYDGLRRRQACQYGAQTRTAAQDAATVELACTLRTVRSWSETWANDPLPGTYYVRLTVTGLQASDLGLPVAAEVEVDSRDVGGSAAVDGSLAKPLVPGIATSAGKSDSGSGSSTAALSSIEPADGWASGWWSDRWVWTAIGGILAALAGIGGYALTRGSGRPSRVPPGA
;
A
#
# COMPACT_ATOMS: atom_id res chain seq x y z
N MET A 1 -56.38 13.41 -47.95
CA MET A 1 -56.63 12.12 -47.25
C MET A 1 -55.68 12.16 -46.05
N ARG A 2 -56.16 12.54 -44.94
CA ARG A 2 -56.56 11.81 -43.71
C ARG A 2 -55.74 10.50 -43.51
N VAL A 3 -54.91 10.42 -42.48
CA VAL A 3 -55.13 9.53 -41.34
C VAL A 3 -54.21 9.92 -40.16
N ARG A 4 -54.84 10.28 -39.09
CA ARG A 4 -54.38 10.34 -37.69
C ARG A 4 -54.11 8.92 -37.20
N ARG A 5 -53.17 8.76 -36.23
CA ARG A 5 -53.24 7.84 -35.10
C ARG A 5 -52.03 8.08 -34.26
N VAL A 6 -52.18 8.62 -33.13
CA VAL A 6 -52.62 8.17 -31.80
C VAL A 6 -51.43 7.72 -30.95
N LEU A 7 -51.26 8.51 -29.89
CA LEU A 7 -50.40 8.29 -28.72
C LEU A 7 -50.61 6.89 -28.10
N SER A 8 -49.59 6.32 -27.60
CA SER A 8 -49.64 5.42 -26.43
C SER A 8 -48.42 5.63 -25.57
N THR A 9 -48.61 6.37 -24.52
CA THR A 9 -47.76 6.45 -23.34
C THR A 9 -47.85 5.13 -22.59
N ALA A 10 -46.75 4.41 -22.47
CA ALA A 10 -46.59 3.33 -21.51
C ALA A 10 -45.52 3.75 -20.46
N LEU A 11 -46.06 4.25 -19.36
CA LEU A 11 -45.33 4.54 -18.16
C LEU A 11 -45.08 3.20 -17.44
N LEU A 12 -43.91 2.63 -17.57
CA LEU A 12 -43.46 1.48 -16.79
C LEU A 12 -42.71 1.97 -15.56
N LEU A 13 -43.46 2.08 -14.46
CA LEU A 13 -42.90 2.23 -13.12
C LEU A 13 -42.21 0.90 -12.71
N LEU A 14 -40.93 0.78 -12.90
CA LEU A 14 -40.13 -0.25 -12.23
C LEU A 14 -39.76 0.27 -10.84
N GLY A 15 -40.49 -0.18 -9.84
CA GLY A 15 -40.12 -0.04 -8.44
C GLY A 15 -38.90 -0.92 -8.16
N ILE A 16 -37.73 -0.32 -8.05
CA ILE A 16 -36.55 -0.98 -7.53
C ILE A 16 -36.67 -0.93 -6.01
N ALA A 17 -37.05 -2.05 -5.41
CA ALA A 17 -36.91 -2.26 -3.98
C ALA A 17 -35.39 -2.36 -3.67
N ALA A 18 -34.79 -1.30 -3.15
CA ALA A 18 -33.48 -1.34 -2.60
C ALA A 18 -33.52 -2.11 -1.27
N ALA A 19 -33.11 -3.37 -1.28
CA ALA A 19 -32.79 -4.08 -0.08
C ALA A 19 -31.55 -3.42 0.57
N PRO A 20 -31.56 -3.12 1.89
CA PRO A 20 -30.35 -2.69 2.54
C PRO A 20 -29.35 -3.85 2.52
N ALA A 21 -28.25 -3.68 1.80
CA ALA A 21 -27.09 -4.54 1.97
C ALA A 21 -26.61 -4.36 3.41
N ALA A 22 -26.81 -5.38 4.23
CA ALA A 22 -26.13 -5.46 5.50
C ALA A 22 -24.63 -5.52 5.18
N ALA A 23 -23.95 -4.41 5.41
CA ALA A 23 -22.50 -4.41 5.45
C ALA A 23 -22.10 -5.27 6.65
N ASP A 24 -21.60 -6.47 6.39
CA ASP A 24 -20.85 -7.24 7.37
C ASP A 24 -19.70 -6.34 7.86
N SER A 25 -19.90 -5.74 9.01
CA SER A 25 -18.84 -5.10 9.76
C SER A 25 -17.91 -6.21 10.22
N SER A 26 -16.86 -6.45 9.43
CA SER A 26 -15.69 -7.19 9.93
C SER A 26 -15.29 -6.54 11.25
N PRO A 27 -15.15 -7.31 12.33
CA PRO A 27 -14.70 -6.76 13.59
C PRO A 27 -13.30 -6.19 13.37
N SER A 28 -13.20 -4.86 13.43
CA SER A 28 -11.93 -4.18 13.55
C SER A 28 -11.32 -4.68 14.84
N ALA A 29 -10.26 -5.47 14.75
CA ALA A 29 -9.54 -5.93 15.92
C ALA A 29 -9.02 -4.69 16.66
N SER A 30 -9.61 -4.37 17.80
CA SER A 30 -9.04 -3.39 18.71
C SER A 30 -7.67 -3.90 19.16
N PRO A 31 -6.63 -3.07 19.17
CA PRO A 31 -5.34 -3.45 19.71
C PRO A 31 -5.50 -3.53 21.25
N SER A 32 -5.77 -4.71 21.74
CA SER A 32 -5.61 -5.04 23.17
C SER A 32 -4.11 -5.24 23.43
N GLY A 33 -3.56 -4.54 24.41
CA GLY A 33 -2.21 -4.75 24.89
C GLY A 33 -1.98 -6.24 25.23
N ASP A 34 -0.78 -6.74 24.92
CA ASP A 34 -0.34 -8.14 24.93
C ASP A 34 -0.85 -8.98 23.74
N SER A 35 -0.72 -8.48 22.55
CA SER A 35 -0.95 -9.30 21.36
C SER A 35 0.06 -10.44 21.31
N ALA A 36 -0.43 -11.68 21.28
CA ALA A 36 0.43 -12.83 21.03
C ALA A 36 1.24 -12.61 19.75
N ALA A 37 2.48 -13.11 19.72
CA ALA A 37 3.34 -13.02 18.55
C ALA A 37 2.61 -13.59 17.32
N PRO A 38 2.69 -12.93 16.15
CA PRO A 38 2.03 -13.41 14.94
C PRO A 38 2.53 -14.81 14.56
N THR A 39 1.59 -15.68 14.19
CA THR A 39 1.88 -17.07 13.78
C THR A 39 1.63 -17.33 12.30
N GLN A 40 1.35 -16.29 11.54
CA GLN A 40 1.07 -16.38 10.11
C GLN A 40 1.80 -15.26 9.35
N ALA A 41 2.05 -15.49 8.07
CA ALA A 41 2.53 -14.49 7.13
C ALA A 41 1.43 -14.15 6.13
N GLY A 42 1.47 -12.94 5.60
CA GLY A 42 0.69 -12.60 4.42
C GLY A 42 1.29 -13.19 3.15
N THR A 43 0.52 -13.18 2.07
CA THR A 43 0.95 -13.66 0.74
C THR A 43 1.24 -12.52 -0.24
N SER A 44 1.04 -11.28 0.19
CA SER A 44 1.23 -10.08 -0.62
C SER A 44 1.49 -8.87 0.28
N PHE A 45 1.91 -7.75 -0.31
CA PHE A 45 2.06 -6.48 0.42
C PHE A 45 0.76 -6.01 1.11
N ARG A 46 -0.40 -6.33 0.54
CA ARG A 46 -1.69 -5.92 1.09
C ARG A 46 -2.15 -6.75 2.28
N THR A 47 -1.71 -7.99 2.33
CA THR A 47 -2.06 -8.97 3.36
C THR A 47 -0.90 -9.22 4.31
N ALA A 48 0.17 -8.41 4.21
CA ALA A 48 1.35 -8.54 5.07
C ALA A 48 0.95 -8.51 6.55
N THR A 49 1.41 -9.48 7.30
CA THR A 49 1.14 -9.57 8.74
C THR A 49 2.01 -8.57 9.48
N GLU A 50 1.41 -7.82 10.37
CA GLU A 50 2.12 -6.80 11.15
C GLU A 50 2.97 -7.44 12.26
N ILE A 51 4.21 -6.96 12.40
CA ILE A 51 5.15 -7.32 13.47
C ILE A 51 5.54 -6.05 14.22
N GLU A 52 5.45 -6.09 15.53
CA GLU A 52 6.03 -5.05 16.38
C GLU A 52 7.55 -5.21 16.45
N GLN A 53 8.29 -4.10 16.47
CA GLN A 53 9.74 -4.13 16.68
C GLN A 53 10.09 -4.78 18.03
N GLY A 54 11.15 -5.59 18.05
CA GLY A 54 11.55 -6.37 19.20
C GLY A 54 10.72 -7.63 19.43
N ARG A 55 9.79 -7.95 18.51
CA ARG A 55 8.99 -9.17 18.58
C ARG A 55 9.31 -10.11 17.43
N GLN A 56 9.17 -11.39 17.72
CA GLN A 56 9.35 -12.47 16.77
C GLN A 56 8.01 -12.89 16.21
N ALA A 57 7.94 -13.09 14.89
CA ALA A 57 6.80 -13.66 14.20
C ALA A 57 7.18 -15.02 13.60
N THR A 58 6.25 -15.95 13.60
CA THR A 58 6.44 -17.25 12.96
C THR A 58 5.42 -17.43 11.84
N ALA A 59 5.73 -18.27 10.87
CA ALA A 59 4.77 -18.68 9.85
C ALA A 59 5.12 -20.06 9.31
N SER A 60 4.10 -20.81 8.96
CA SER A 60 4.22 -22.01 8.13
C SER A 60 3.92 -21.66 6.69
N GLY A 61 4.63 -22.25 5.77
CA GLY A 61 4.47 -22.07 4.33
C GLY A 61 5.03 -23.25 3.55
N SER A 62 5.14 -23.08 2.24
CA SER A 62 5.71 -24.07 1.35
C SER A 62 6.85 -23.46 0.53
N THR A 63 7.76 -24.30 0.09
CA THR A 63 8.79 -23.86 -0.86
C THR A 63 8.15 -23.34 -2.14
N GLY A 64 8.50 -22.11 -2.53
CA GLY A 64 7.87 -21.39 -3.64
C GLY A 64 6.89 -20.31 -3.20
N ASP A 65 6.47 -20.33 -1.96
CA ASP A 65 5.62 -19.27 -1.43
C ASP A 65 6.39 -17.97 -1.22
N TYR A 66 5.64 -16.87 -1.25
CA TYR A 66 6.08 -15.55 -0.82
C TYR A 66 5.45 -15.25 0.53
N LEU A 67 6.28 -15.09 1.55
CA LEU A 67 5.85 -14.75 2.90
C LEU A 67 6.10 -13.28 3.16
N TYR A 68 5.05 -12.55 3.59
CA TYR A 68 5.10 -11.12 3.81
C TYR A 68 4.76 -10.74 5.24
N TRP A 69 5.57 -9.83 5.79
CA TRP A 69 5.29 -9.14 7.04
C TRP A 69 5.48 -7.64 6.84
N SER A 70 4.94 -6.86 7.75
CA SER A 70 5.12 -5.41 7.79
C SER A 70 5.49 -4.95 9.19
N PHE A 71 6.28 -3.90 9.27
CA PHE A 71 6.68 -3.30 10.54
C PHE A 71 6.82 -1.78 10.37
N PRO A 72 6.56 -0.98 11.43
CA PRO A 72 6.80 0.44 11.41
C PRO A 72 8.28 0.74 11.63
N ALA A 73 8.81 1.80 10.99
CA ALA A 73 10.12 2.35 11.30
C ALA A 73 10.07 3.87 11.25
N ASP A 74 10.68 4.51 12.25
CA ASP A 74 10.71 5.97 12.39
C ASP A 74 12.08 6.55 12.04
N SER A 75 12.10 7.85 11.87
CA SER A 75 13.35 8.59 11.60
C SER A 75 14.34 8.43 12.73
N GLY A 76 15.62 8.30 12.37
CA GLY A 76 16.69 8.04 13.31
C GLY A 76 16.90 6.57 13.66
N GLN A 77 15.98 5.70 13.29
CA GLN A 77 16.09 4.26 13.52
C GLN A 77 16.93 3.58 12.43
N ARG A 78 17.60 2.52 12.82
CA ARG A 78 18.29 1.59 11.91
C ARG A 78 17.70 0.21 12.10
N PRO A 79 16.73 -0.19 11.27
CA PRO A 79 16.08 -1.49 11.36
C PRO A 79 17.03 -2.62 10.95
N THR A 80 16.93 -3.74 11.65
CA THR A 80 17.56 -5.02 11.33
C THR A 80 16.49 -6.09 11.31
N VAL A 81 16.35 -6.74 10.17
CA VAL A 81 15.46 -7.88 9.99
C VAL A 81 16.28 -9.15 9.98
N LYS A 82 15.93 -10.12 10.81
CA LYS A 82 16.51 -11.46 10.83
C LYS A 82 15.43 -12.45 10.43
N ALA A 83 15.78 -13.46 9.67
CA ALA A 83 14.88 -14.55 9.31
C ALA A 83 15.60 -15.88 9.44
N THR A 84 14.97 -16.84 10.11
CA THR A 84 15.40 -18.21 10.20
C THR A 84 14.35 -19.10 9.55
N VAL A 85 14.74 -19.87 8.55
CA VAL A 85 13.84 -20.80 7.88
C VAL A 85 14.25 -22.22 8.25
N LYS A 86 13.32 -22.96 8.85
CA LYS A 86 13.43 -24.42 9.02
C LYS A 86 13.04 -25.07 7.71
N LEU A 87 13.99 -25.79 7.15
CA LEU A 87 13.85 -26.42 5.85
C LEU A 87 13.16 -27.79 5.97
N PRO A 88 12.57 -28.29 4.88
CA PRO A 88 12.07 -29.66 4.82
C PRO A 88 13.19 -30.66 5.13
N GLU A 89 12.81 -31.87 5.50
CA GLU A 89 13.80 -32.93 5.75
C GLU A 89 14.72 -33.16 4.54
N ALA A 90 16.01 -33.39 4.82
CA ALA A 90 17.02 -33.57 3.80
C ALA A 90 16.69 -34.73 2.82
N SER A 91 16.02 -35.79 3.31
CA SER A 91 15.56 -36.93 2.53
C SER A 91 14.50 -36.58 1.49
N THR A 92 13.75 -35.49 1.68
CA THR A 92 12.70 -35.06 0.75
C THR A 92 13.19 -34.01 -0.23
N ARG A 93 14.36 -33.44 -0.02
CA ARG A 93 14.97 -32.44 -0.90
C ARG A 93 15.92 -33.07 -1.90
N HIS A 94 15.85 -32.61 -3.14
CA HIS A 94 16.68 -33.11 -4.22
C HIS A 94 17.92 -32.26 -4.47
N ALA A 95 17.93 -31.02 -4.00
CA ALA A 95 19.05 -30.10 -4.16
C ALA A 95 19.11 -29.04 -3.03
N GLY A 96 20.19 -28.29 -3.02
CA GLY A 96 20.29 -27.09 -2.20
C GLY A 96 19.27 -26.04 -2.62
N GLN A 97 18.86 -25.20 -1.66
CA GLN A 97 17.84 -24.17 -1.86
C GLN A 97 18.42 -22.80 -1.57
N THR A 98 18.20 -21.82 -2.45
CA THR A 98 18.66 -20.46 -2.24
C THR A 98 17.49 -19.61 -1.75
N TRP A 99 17.61 -19.10 -0.53
CA TRP A 99 16.63 -18.26 0.12
C TRP A 99 17.03 -16.80 0.05
N GLN A 100 16.02 -15.92 -0.04
CA GLN A 100 16.19 -14.47 -0.15
C GLN A 100 15.24 -13.74 0.79
N LEU A 101 15.81 -12.76 1.49
CA LEU A 101 15.14 -11.81 2.36
C LEU A 101 15.23 -10.43 1.74
N ASP A 102 14.11 -9.87 1.34
CA ASP A 102 14.01 -8.50 0.81
C ASP A 102 13.24 -7.61 1.78
N VAL A 103 13.69 -6.38 1.89
CA VAL A 103 12.97 -5.35 2.65
C VAL A 103 12.57 -4.22 1.70
N TYR A 104 11.33 -3.78 1.83
CA TYR A 104 10.74 -2.70 1.02
C TYR A 104 10.25 -1.58 1.93
N ASP A 105 10.30 -0.36 1.45
CA ASP A 105 9.71 0.80 2.13
C ASP A 105 8.20 0.93 1.87
N GLY A 106 7.57 1.94 2.44
CA GLY A 106 6.15 2.22 2.27
C GLY A 106 5.72 2.50 0.83
N LEU A 107 6.66 2.92 -0.01
CA LEU A 107 6.45 3.10 -1.46
C LEU A 107 6.72 1.82 -2.25
N ARG A 108 6.98 0.71 -1.55
CA ARG A 108 7.34 -0.60 -2.13
C ARG A 108 8.62 -0.59 -2.96
N ARG A 109 9.53 0.33 -2.64
CA ARG A 109 10.87 0.33 -3.22
C ARG A 109 11.75 -0.62 -2.40
N ARG A 110 12.45 -1.51 -3.09
CA ARG A 110 13.38 -2.42 -2.43
C ARG A 110 14.52 -1.63 -1.82
N GLN A 111 14.73 -1.79 -0.53
CA GLN A 111 15.80 -1.18 0.22
C GLN A 111 17.03 -2.08 0.24
N ALA A 112 18.19 -1.52 -0.05
CA ALA A 112 19.44 -2.25 0.03
C ALA A 112 19.85 -2.46 1.48
N CYS A 113 20.23 -3.68 1.84
CA CYS A 113 20.82 -3.95 3.14
C CYS A 113 22.25 -3.44 3.18
N GLN A 114 22.56 -2.67 4.21
CA GLN A 114 23.91 -2.20 4.46
C GLN A 114 24.80 -3.33 5.01
N TYR A 115 24.22 -4.18 5.86
CA TYR A 115 24.89 -5.33 6.45
C TYR A 115 23.93 -6.53 6.49
N GLY A 116 24.51 -7.72 6.59
CA GLY A 116 23.79 -8.97 6.68
C GLY A 116 23.76 -9.75 5.37
N ALA A 117 23.38 -11.00 5.46
CA ALA A 117 23.26 -11.89 4.31
C ALA A 117 21.80 -11.96 3.85
N GLN A 118 21.45 -11.17 2.84
CA GLN A 118 20.09 -11.16 2.25
C GLN A 118 19.77 -12.44 1.48
N THR A 119 20.78 -13.09 0.95
CA THR A 119 20.63 -14.31 0.16
C THR A 119 21.61 -15.35 0.67
N ARG A 120 21.12 -16.56 0.90
CA ARG A 120 21.93 -17.71 1.28
C ARG A 120 21.44 -18.97 0.60
N THR A 121 22.40 -19.79 0.17
CA THR A 121 22.13 -21.13 -0.31
C THR A 121 22.33 -22.10 0.84
N ALA A 122 21.27 -22.82 1.20
CA ALA A 122 21.32 -23.94 2.10
C ALA A 122 21.69 -25.21 1.31
N ALA A 123 22.66 -25.97 1.81
CA ALA A 123 22.97 -27.29 1.25
C ALA A 123 21.79 -28.26 1.42
N GLN A 124 21.79 -29.36 0.70
CA GLN A 124 20.70 -30.34 0.75
C GLN A 124 20.49 -30.91 2.17
N ASP A 125 21.57 -31.07 2.93
CA ASP A 125 21.58 -31.61 4.29
C ASP A 125 21.33 -30.56 5.39
N ALA A 126 21.33 -29.27 5.04
CA ALA A 126 21.12 -28.21 6.02
C ALA A 126 19.69 -28.26 6.60
N ALA A 127 19.55 -28.19 7.91
CA ALA A 127 18.25 -28.16 8.58
C ALA A 127 17.61 -26.77 8.57
N THR A 128 18.45 -25.72 8.57
CA THR A 128 17.99 -24.32 8.66
C THR A 128 18.83 -23.43 7.74
N VAL A 129 18.25 -22.29 7.39
CA VAL A 129 18.97 -21.17 6.76
C VAL A 129 18.67 -19.89 7.49
N GLU A 130 19.70 -19.12 7.77
CA GLU A 130 19.59 -17.82 8.46
C GLU A 130 19.91 -16.71 7.49
N LEU A 131 19.08 -15.67 7.50
CA LEU A 131 19.20 -14.48 6.68
C LEU A 131 19.14 -13.25 7.57
N ALA A 132 19.81 -12.20 7.18
CA ALA A 132 19.78 -10.93 7.90
C ALA A 132 19.87 -9.76 6.94
N CYS A 133 19.22 -8.67 7.29
CA CYS A 133 19.24 -7.42 6.56
C CYS A 133 19.23 -6.26 7.54
N THR A 134 20.33 -5.54 7.65
CA THR A 134 20.38 -4.26 8.37
C THR A 134 20.28 -3.13 7.35
N LEU A 135 19.25 -2.32 7.46
CA LEU A 135 19.03 -1.17 6.58
C LEU A 135 19.95 -0.01 6.92
N ARG A 136 20.02 0.96 6.03
CA ARG A 136 20.53 2.29 6.34
C ARG A 136 19.60 2.95 7.36
N THR A 137 20.12 3.98 8.03
CA THR A 137 19.32 4.80 8.96
C THR A 137 18.14 5.41 8.21
N VAL A 138 16.97 5.28 8.78
CA VAL A 138 15.74 5.92 8.31
C VAL A 138 15.89 7.42 8.51
N ARG A 139 15.74 8.19 7.44
CA ARG A 139 15.90 9.65 7.44
C ARG A 139 14.52 10.32 7.51
N SER A 140 14.45 11.47 8.17
CA SER A 140 13.24 12.31 8.18
C SER A 140 12.93 12.88 6.79
N TRP A 141 13.95 13.04 5.95
CA TRP A 141 13.82 13.57 4.61
C TRP A 141 14.83 12.93 3.65
N SER A 142 14.49 12.86 2.39
CA SER A 142 15.33 12.33 1.32
C SER A 142 15.10 13.11 0.03
N GLU A 143 16.14 13.30 -0.75
CA GLU A 143 16.04 13.83 -2.11
C GLU A 143 15.19 12.92 -3.00
N THR A 144 14.47 13.50 -3.94
CA THR A 144 13.55 12.75 -4.83
C THR A 144 14.22 11.63 -5.63
N TRP A 145 15.50 11.80 -5.94
CA TRP A 145 16.30 10.79 -6.67
C TRP A 145 17.03 9.81 -5.74
N ALA A 146 17.08 10.08 -4.45
CA ALA A 146 17.73 9.19 -3.49
C ALA A 146 16.79 8.03 -3.12
N ASN A 147 17.34 6.85 -2.97
CA ASN A 147 16.63 5.68 -2.45
C ASN A 147 16.91 5.51 -0.95
N ASP A 148 16.92 6.61 -0.20
CA ASP A 148 17.08 6.55 1.25
C ASP A 148 15.78 6.08 1.91
N PRO A 149 15.87 5.25 2.95
CA PRO A 149 14.71 4.81 3.70
C PRO A 149 14.09 6.01 4.42
N LEU A 150 12.77 6.18 4.25
CA LEU A 150 11.96 7.22 4.88
C LEU A 150 11.06 6.60 5.95
N PRO A 151 10.60 7.40 6.94
CA PRO A 151 9.70 6.90 7.98
C PRO A 151 8.41 6.33 7.40
N GLY A 152 7.91 5.27 7.99
CA GLY A 152 6.65 4.66 7.57
C GLY A 152 6.61 3.16 7.76
N THR A 153 5.72 2.51 7.01
CA THR A 153 5.60 1.05 6.99
C THR A 153 6.66 0.45 6.09
N TYR A 154 7.38 -0.52 6.61
CA TYR A 154 8.30 -1.36 5.86
C TYR A 154 7.70 -2.74 5.68
N TYR A 155 8.10 -3.41 4.60
CA TYR A 155 7.64 -4.76 4.31
C TYR A 155 8.83 -5.69 4.20
N VAL A 156 8.71 -6.86 4.80
CA VAL A 156 9.64 -7.97 4.68
C VAL A 156 9.05 -8.97 3.71
N ARG A 157 9.82 -9.42 2.75
CA ARG A 157 9.48 -10.53 1.87
C ARG A 157 10.53 -11.63 2.00
N LEU A 158 10.09 -12.80 2.37
CA LEU A 158 10.91 -14.00 2.43
C LEU A 158 10.45 -14.97 1.37
N THR A 159 11.37 -15.48 0.55
CA THR A 159 11.07 -16.42 -0.52
C THR A 159 12.29 -17.26 -0.89
N VAL A 160 12.06 -18.37 -1.58
CA VAL A 160 13.11 -19.16 -2.21
C VAL A 160 13.29 -18.70 -3.66
N THR A 161 14.53 -18.44 -4.08
CA THR A 161 14.87 -17.96 -5.43
C THR A 161 15.56 -19.01 -6.27
N GLY A 162 16.27 -19.96 -5.66
CA GLY A 162 16.90 -21.11 -6.31
C GLY A 162 16.28 -22.39 -5.76
N LEU A 163 15.37 -22.99 -6.51
CA LEU A 163 14.62 -24.16 -6.12
C LEU A 163 14.52 -25.12 -7.31
N GLN A 164 14.75 -26.40 -7.07
CA GLN A 164 14.48 -27.43 -8.06
C GLN A 164 12.97 -27.68 -8.15
N ALA A 165 12.45 -27.89 -9.35
CA ALA A 165 11.00 -28.03 -9.57
C ALA A 165 10.37 -29.18 -8.75
N SER A 166 11.12 -30.25 -8.52
CA SER A 166 10.70 -31.39 -7.68
C SER A 166 10.51 -31.04 -6.20
N ASP A 167 11.14 -29.94 -5.74
CA ASP A 167 11.12 -29.53 -4.34
C ASP A 167 10.08 -28.43 -4.09
N LEU A 168 9.27 -28.09 -5.11
CA LEU A 168 8.19 -27.12 -4.98
C LEU A 168 7.06 -27.68 -4.10
N GLY A 169 6.55 -26.86 -3.19
CA GLY A 169 5.44 -27.24 -2.32
C GLY A 169 5.84 -28.00 -1.05
N LEU A 170 7.14 -28.19 -0.79
CA LEU A 170 7.60 -28.82 0.46
C LEU A 170 7.35 -27.89 1.65
N PRO A 171 6.94 -28.42 2.82
CA PRO A 171 6.62 -27.60 4.00
C PRO A 171 7.86 -26.95 4.57
N VAL A 172 7.73 -25.67 4.94
CA VAL A 172 8.74 -24.89 5.64
C VAL A 172 8.13 -24.13 6.82
N ALA A 173 8.96 -23.81 7.83
CA ALA A 173 8.58 -22.92 8.90
C ALA A 173 9.56 -21.74 8.94
N ALA A 174 9.03 -20.54 8.91
CA ALA A 174 9.80 -19.31 8.95
C ALA A 174 9.60 -18.61 10.29
N GLU A 175 10.66 -18.00 10.77
CA GLU A 175 10.71 -17.18 11.97
C GLU A 175 11.37 -15.87 11.59
N VAL A 176 10.71 -14.74 11.85
CA VAL A 176 11.19 -13.41 11.51
C VAL A 176 11.16 -12.51 12.72
N GLU A 177 12.26 -11.83 12.96
CA GLU A 177 12.45 -10.85 14.03
C GLU A 177 12.85 -9.51 13.41
N VAL A 178 12.28 -8.44 13.92
CA VAL A 178 12.61 -7.07 13.50
C VAL A 178 13.04 -6.27 14.73
N ASP A 179 14.29 -5.85 14.74
CA ASP A 179 14.84 -4.96 15.76
C ASP A 179 15.20 -3.61 15.15
N SER A 180 15.13 -2.55 15.93
CA SER A 180 15.62 -1.23 15.53
C SER A 180 16.51 -0.62 16.60
N ARG A 181 17.58 0.04 16.15
CA ARG A 181 18.45 0.82 17.02
C ARG A 181 18.28 2.29 16.69
N ASP A 182 18.09 3.12 17.70
CA ASP A 182 18.18 4.57 17.53
C ASP A 182 19.65 4.96 17.37
N VAL A 183 19.94 5.58 16.22
CA VAL A 183 21.28 6.03 15.86
C VAL A 183 21.37 7.55 15.73
N GLY A 184 20.29 8.24 16.05
CA GLY A 184 20.15 9.69 15.92
C GLY A 184 19.85 10.15 14.49
N GLY A 185 19.80 11.47 14.30
CA GLY A 185 19.47 12.07 13.01
C GLY A 185 17.96 12.15 12.72
N SER A 186 17.11 11.89 13.72
CA SER A 186 15.67 12.05 13.60
C SER A 186 15.24 13.49 13.30
N ALA A 187 16.00 14.47 13.76
CA ALA A 187 15.75 15.90 13.57
C ALA A 187 16.67 16.52 12.50
N ALA A 188 17.00 15.78 11.46
CA ALA A 188 17.96 16.24 10.44
C ALA A 188 17.49 17.48 9.66
N VAL A 189 16.18 17.72 9.58
CA VAL A 189 15.59 18.91 8.95
C VAL A 189 14.29 19.24 9.69
N ASP A 190 14.23 20.37 10.35
CA ASP A 190 13.03 21.02 10.94
C ASP A 190 12.06 20.13 11.73
N GLY A 191 12.47 18.98 12.21
CA GLY A 191 11.68 18.11 13.05
C GLY A 191 11.70 16.63 12.67
N SER A 192 11.31 15.81 13.60
CA SER A 192 11.05 14.39 13.41
C SER A 192 9.54 14.14 13.53
N LEU A 193 9.06 13.16 12.81
CA LEU A 193 7.71 12.64 13.06
C LEU A 193 7.71 11.99 14.44
N ALA A 194 6.79 12.38 15.30
CA ALA A 194 6.64 11.77 16.63
C ALA A 194 6.26 10.28 16.52
N LYS A 195 5.68 9.90 15.40
CA LYS A 195 5.29 8.51 15.08
C LYS A 195 5.38 8.29 13.58
N PRO A 196 5.70 7.05 13.12
CA PRO A 196 5.64 6.72 11.70
C PRO A 196 4.25 7.04 11.11
N LEU A 197 4.20 7.60 9.92
CA LEU A 197 2.95 7.82 9.18
C LEU A 197 2.49 6.49 8.57
N VAL A 198 1.85 5.68 9.39
CA VAL A 198 1.36 4.36 8.97
C VAL A 198 -0.16 4.34 9.11
N PRO A 199 -0.91 4.43 8.01
CA PRO A 199 -2.36 4.30 8.08
C PRO A 199 -2.76 2.94 8.62
N GLY A 200 -3.50 2.93 9.73
CA GLY A 200 -4.05 1.71 10.33
C GLY A 200 -3.16 0.96 11.31
N ILE A 201 -1.91 1.39 11.52
CA ILE A 201 -1.02 0.80 12.54
C ILE A 201 -0.97 1.74 13.75
N ALA A 202 -1.50 1.28 14.88
CA ALA A 202 -1.27 1.93 16.16
C ALA A 202 0.15 1.58 16.63
N THR A 203 1.09 2.51 16.53
CA THR A 203 2.37 2.36 17.21
C THR A 203 2.10 2.35 18.70
N SER A 204 2.53 1.30 19.40
CA SER A 204 2.44 1.22 20.85
C SER A 204 3.08 2.46 21.46
N ALA A 205 2.25 3.34 22.01
CA ALA A 205 2.72 4.55 22.65
C ALA A 205 3.54 4.14 23.86
N GLY A 206 4.85 4.41 23.82
CA GLY A 206 5.61 4.51 25.04
C GLY A 206 4.85 5.42 26.00
N LYS A 207 4.68 4.95 27.24
CA LYS A 207 4.01 5.65 28.33
C LYS A 207 4.33 7.14 28.30
N SER A 208 3.37 7.94 27.92
CA SER A 208 3.33 9.37 28.19
C SER A 208 2.01 9.67 28.84
N ASP A 209 2.09 10.29 30.01
CA ASP A 209 1.02 10.65 30.92
C ASP A 209 -0.20 11.32 30.24
N SER A 210 -1.34 10.90 30.73
CA SER A 210 -2.57 11.67 30.98
C SER A 210 -3.06 12.63 29.90
N GLY A 211 -4.03 12.18 29.13
CA GLY A 211 -4.88 13.04 28.33
C GLY A 211 -5.92 12.22 27.56
N SER A 212 -7.05 11.95 28.21
CA SER A 212 -8.24 11.35 27.59
C SER A 212 -8.68 12.19 26.39
N GLY A 213 -8.50 11.68 25.18
CA GLY A 213 -8.98 12.31 23.94
C GLY A 213 -9.10 11.28 22.84
N SER A 214 -10.32 10.99 22.45
CA SER A 214 -10.75 10.08 21.39
C SER A 214 -9.87 10.15 20.15
N SER A 215 -9.52 8.99 19.61
CA SER A 215 -8.76 8.79 18.36
C SER A 215 -9.44 9.33 17.08
N THR A 216 -10.64 9.85 17.17
CA THR A 216 -11.31 10.65 16.13
C THR A 216 -10.78 12.09 16.02
N ALA A 217 -10.07 12.59 17.04
CA ALA A 217 -9.56 13.96 17.03
C ALA A 217 -8.25 14.13 16.23
N ALA A 218 -7.55 13.05 15.90
CA ALA A 218 -6.27 13.13 15.19
C ALA A 218 -6.43 13.47 13.70
N LEU A 219 -7.55 13.13 13.08
CA LEU A 219 -7.84 13.49 11.69
C LEU A 219 -8.41 14.91 11.55
N SER A 220 -9.10 15.39 12.58
CA SER A 220 -9.62 16.76 12.59
C SER A 220 -8.54 17.83 12.85
N SER A 221 -7.37 17.43 13.38
CA SER A 221 -6.26 18.38 13.58
C SER A 221 -5.41 18.61 12.31
N ILE A 222 -5.65 17.86 11.24
CA ILE A 222 -5.02 18.06 9.92
C ILE A 222 -5.86 19.04 9.09
N GLU A 223 -7.10 19.26 9.47
CA GLU A 223 -7.95 20.24 8.81
C GLU A 223 -7.46 21.65 9.18
N PRO A 224 -7.15 22.52 8.18
CA PRO A 224 -6.81 23.91 8.45
C PRO A 224 -7.93 24.56 9.27
N ALA A 225 -7.61 25.50 10.14
CA ALA A 225 -8.57 26.18 11.00
C ALA A 225 -9.76 26.81 10.22
N ASP A 226 -9.60 27.00 8.92
CA ASP A 226 -10.61 27.53 7.99
C ASP A 226 -11.40 26.42 7.25
N GLY A 227 -11.20 25.14 7.58
CA GLY A 227 -11.77 24.00 6.88
C GLY A 227 -11.19 23.82 5.46
N TRP A 228 -11.43 22.65 4.86
CA TRP A 228 -11.18 22.46 3.43
C TRP A 228 -12.26 23.21 2.66
N ALA A 229 -12.02 24.50 2.45
CA ALA A 229 -12.80 25.34 1.55
C ALA A 229 -14.30 25.43 1.84
N SER A 230 -14.64 26.24 2.78
CA SER A 230 -15.99 26.83 2.88
C SER A 230 -16.22 27.99 1.89
N GLY A 231 -15.30 28.21 0.95
CA GLY A 231 -15.42 29.27 -0.06
C GLY A 231 -16.10 28.74 -1.32
N TRP A 232 -17.14 29.44 -1.79
CA TRP A 232 -17.86 29.12 -3.04
C TRP A 232 -16.92 28.84 -4.24
N TRP A 233 -15.75 29.47 -4.28
CA TRP A 233 -14.76 29.31 -5.34
C TRP A 233 -13.90 28.02 -5.22
N SER A 234 -13.93 27.35 -4.11
CA SER A 234 -13.14 26.14 -3.86
C SER A 234 -13.96 24.86 -3.96
N ASP A 235 -15.27 24.95 -4.10
CA ASP A 235 -16.14 23.80 -4.28
C ASP A 235 -15.87 23.11 -5.62
N ARG A 236 -15.42 21.88 -5.53
CA ARG A 236 -15.06 21.07 -6.71
C ARG A 236 -16.18 21.00 -7.75
N TRP A 237 -17.43 20.97 -7.32
CA TRP A 237 -18.58 20.91 -8.21
C TRP A 237 -18.78 22.21 -9.01
N VAL A 238 -18.43 23.38 -8.47
CA VAL A 238 -18.48 24.67 -9.17
C VAL A 238 -17.51 24.65 -10.36
N TRP A 239 -16.28 24.20 -10.14
CA TRP A 239 -15.28 24.10 -11.21
C TRP A 239 -15.66 23.04 -12.25
N THR A 240 -16.30 21.94 -11.83
CA THR A 240 -16.82 20.92 -12.74
C THR A 240 -17.96 21.49 -13.60
N ALA A 241 -18.86 22.27 -13.02
CA ALA A 241 -19.94 22.92 -13.76
C ALA A 241 -19.41 23.96 -14.74
N ILE A 242 -18.48 24.79 -14.31
CA ILE A 242 -17.82 25.79 -15.20
C ILE A 242 -17.10 25.09 -16.36
N GLY A 243 -16.31 24.04 -16.07
CA GLY A 243 -15.60 23.24 -17.07
C GLY A 243 -16.57 22.58 -18.06
N GLY A 244 -17.67 22.04 -17.56
CA GLY A 244 -18.73 21.45 -18.40
C GLY A 244 -19.38 22.45 -19.34
N ILE A 245 -19.72 23.65 -18.85
CA ILE A 245 -20.28 24.74 -19.65
C ILE A 245 -19.28 25.20 -20.73
N LEU A 246 -18.03 25.39 -20.38
CA LEU A 246 -16.99 25.80 -21.34
C LEU A 246 -16.77 24.74 -22.42
N ALA A 247 -16.77 23.47 -22.06
CA ALA A 247 -16.65 22.37 -23.01
C ALA A 247 -17.85 22.31 -23.98
N ALA A 248 -19.06 22.49 -23.46
CA ALA A 248 -20.27 22.54 -24.28
C ALA A 248 -20.25 23.73 -25.28
N LEU A 249 -19.84 24.91 -24.81
CA LEU A 249 -19.71 26.09 -25.68
C LEU A 249 -18.63 25.90 -26.74
N ALA A 250 -17.49 25.31 -26.39
CA ALA A 250 -16.43 24.98 -27.34
C ALA A 250 -16.94 23.96 -28.39
N GLY A 251 -17.71 22.96 -27.99
CA GLY A 251 -18.34 21.99 -28.89
C GLY A 251 -19.31 22.64 -29.86
N ILE A 252 -20.19 23.53 -29.36
CA ILE A 252 -21.13 24.28 -30.21
C ILE A 252 -20.38 25.23 -31.16
N GLY A 253 -19.35 25.92 -30.66
CA GLY A 253 -18.50 26.78 -31.48
C GLY A 253 -17.75 26.02 -32.60
N GLY A 254 -17.17 24.88 -32.26
CA GLY A 254 -16.51 23.97 -33.21
C GLY A 254 -17.49 23.45 -34.25
N TYR A 255 -18.68 23.04 -33.84
CA TYR A 255 -19.73 22.61 -34.77
C TYR A 255 -20.21 23.73 -35.67
N ALA A 256 -20.38 24.95 -35.14
CA ALA A 256 -20.76 26.10 -35.94
C ALA A 256 -19.69 26.48 -36.97
N LEU A 257 -18.41 26.38 -36.59
CA LEU A 257 -17.28 26.63 -37.52
C LEU A 257 -17.18 25.56 -38.60
N THR A 258 -17.40 24.29 -38.26
CA THR A 258 -17.38 23.19 -39.23
C THR A 258 -18.59 23.21 -40.17
N ARG A 259 -19.74 23.68 -39.70
CA ARG A 259 -20.92 23.95 -40.54
C ARG A 259 -20.87 25.31 -41.23
N GLY A 260 -19.90 26.14 -40.90
CA GLY A 260 -19.73 27.46 -41.47
C GLY A 260 -19.57 27.41 -42.98
N SER A 261 -20.61 27.90 -43.60
CA SER A 261 -20.66 28.50 -44.94
C SER A 261 -19.85 27.80 -46.01
N GLY A 262 -20.29 26.60 -46.38
CA GLY A 262 -20.10 26.13 -47.77
C GLY A 262 -20.83 27.10 -48.73
N ARG A 263 -20.24 28.24 -48.99
CA ARG A 263 -20.59 28.97 -50.21
C ARG A 263 -20.10 28.11 -51.36
N PRO A 264 -21.01 27.63 -52.22
CA PRO A 264 -20.54 26.97 -53.44
C PRO A 264 -19.66 27.98 -54.19
N SER A 265 -18.38 27.67 -54.40
CA SER A 265 -17.53 28.40 -55.32
C SER A 265 -18.25 28.34 -56.68
N ARG A 266 -18.73 29.48 -57.14
CA ARG A 266 -19.18 29.62 -58.50
C ARG A 266 -18.01 29.23 -59.40
N VAL A 267 -18.13 28.10 -60.04
CA VAL A 267 -17.28 27.75 -61.19
C VAL A 267 -17.65 28.75 -62.29
N PRO A 268 -16.71 29.51 -62.84
CA PRO A 268 -16.98 30.34 -64.00
C PRO A 268 -17.34 29.43 -65.16
N PRO A 269 -18.36 29.81 -65.96
CA PRO A 269 -18.62 29.09 -67.24
C PRO A 269 -17.44 29.18 -68.15
N GLY A 270 -16.97 28.02 -68.66
CA GLY A 270 -15.83 27.90 -69.51
C GLY A 270 -15.97 28.69 -70.76
N ALA A 271 -14.81 29.22 -71.24
CA ALA A 271 -14.56 29.64 -72.59
C ALA A 271 -14.00 28.44 -73.36
#